data_d09fbb2f88222ff8765dfb23a817dcfd
#
_entry.id   d09fbb2f88222ff8765dfb23a817dcfd
#
_cell.length_a   1.000
_cell.length_b   1.000
_cell.length_c   1.000
_cell.angle_alpha   90.00
_cell.angle_beta   90.00
_cell.angle_gamma   90.00
#
_symmetry.space_group_name_H-M   'P 1'
#
loop_
_entity.id
_entity.type
_entity.pdbx_description
1 polymer ?
#
loop_
_entity_poly.entity_id
_entity_poly.type
_entity_poly.pdbx_seq_one_letter_code
_entity_poly.pdbx_strand_id
1 'polypeptide(L)'
;GDATFDQKILDAHKLHVAIKVTEELLYDNAFNLENYIIVQFGKALANAEEDAFLNGNGTGKPTGIFDGTGGGHLLNTLAAALKSDDMLDLVYGLKRPYRKNASFIMNDATLPSLRKLKDNNGAYIWQPAYQAGEPDRILGYKVETSAYAPKDGIAFGDYSYYNIGDRGNRSFKQLNELFAGNGMIGFVAKERVDGKLVLPEAVQIMKLKVD
;
A
#
# COMPACT_ATOMS: atom_id res chain seq x y z
N GLY A 1 -5.72 -7.50 36.07
CA GLY A 1 -5.83 -8.32 34.88
C GLY A 1 -4.45 -8.65 34.37
N ASP A 2 -4.15 -9.92 34.13
CA ASP A 2 -2.88 -10.35 33.59
C ASP A 2 -2.73 -9.81 32.18
N ALA A 3 -1.63 -9.14 31.90
CA ALA A 3 -1.26 -8.71 30.56
C ALA A 3 -0.72 -9.94 29.81
N THR A 4 -1.46 -10.43 28.85
CA THR A 4 -0.95 -11.46 27.92
C THR A 4 -0.17 -10.76 26.81
N PHE A 5 1.11 -11.12 26.68
CA PHE A 5 1.96 -10.63 25.59
C PHE A 5 1.95 -11.67 24.45
N ASP A 6 1.47 -11.27 23.28
CA ASP A 6 1.60 -12.06 22.06
C ASP A 6 2.80 -11.58 21.25
N GLN A 7 3.59 -12.51 20.71
CA GLN A 7 4.78 -12.19 19.94
C GLN A 7 4.47 -12.30 18.45
N LYS A 8 4.57 -11.20 17.72
CA LYS A 8 4.55 -11.20 16.24
C LYS A 8 5.99 -11.21 15.74
N ILE A 9 6.31 -12.16 14.88
CA ILE A 9 7.63 -12.30 14.27
C ILE A 9 7.58 -11.71 12.86
N LEU A 10 8.52 -10.81 12.55
CA LEU A 10 8.77 -10.34 11.20
C LEU A 10 9.83 -11.25 10.56
N ASP A 11 9.54 -11.73 9.37
CA ASP A 11 10.49 -12.45 8.51
C ASP A 11 11.33 -11.47 7.67
N ALA A 12 12.08 -11.98 6.72
CA ALA A 12 12.88 -11.17 5.80
C ALA A 12 12.71 -11.69 4.37
N HIS A 13 11.68 -11.21 3.70
CA HIS A 13 11.41 -11.56 2.31
C HIS A 13 12.33 -10.81 1.38
N LYS A 14 12.94 -11.53 0.43
CA LYS A 14 13.86 -10.94 -0.54
C LYS A 14 13.09 -10.36 -1.71
N LEU A 15 13.20 -9.07 -1.91
CA LEU A 15 12.76 -8.37 -3.10
C LEU A 15 13.97 -8.04 -3.97
N HIS A 16 13.87 -8.25 -5.28
CA HIS A 16 14.92 -7.88 -6.22
C HIS A 16 14.34 -7.50 -7.57
N VAL A 17 15.02 -6.57 -8.22
CA VAL A 17 14.78 -6.18 -9.60
C VAL A 17 16.08 -6.27 -10.38
N ALA A 18 16.00 -6.73 -11.62
CA ALA A 18 17.15 -6.86 -12.51
C ALA A 18 16.81 -6.39 -13.91
N ILE A 19 17.75 -5.72 -14.55
CA ILE A 19 17.68 -5.30 -15.96
C ILE A 19 19.01 -5.62 -16.66
N LYS A 20 18.95 -5.80 -17.96
CA LYS A 20 20.12 -5.93 -18.83
C LYS A 20 20.10 -4.80 -19.86
N VAL A 21 21.23 -4.20 -20.10
CA VAL A 21 21.45 -3.19 -21.16
C VAL A 21 22.66 -3.59 -22.00
N THR A 22 22.68 -3.18 -23.26
CA THR A 22 23.87 -3.40 -24.10
C THR A 22 24.98 -2.45 -23.68
N GLU A 23 26.22 -2.88 -23.84
CA GLU A 23 27.40 -2.04 -23.56
C GLU A 23 27.38 -0.76 -24.40
N GLU A 24 27.00 -0.85 -25.69
CA GLU A 24 26.83 0.30 -26.57
C GLU A 24 25.87 1.34 -26.01
N LEU A 25 24.68 0.89 -25.54
CA LEU A 25 23.70 1.80 -24.94
C LEU A 25 24.22 2.44 -23.67
N LEU A 26 25.02 1.74 -22.88
CA LEU A 26 25.56 2.28 -21.63
C LEU A 26 26.66 3.32 -21.88
N TYR A 27 27.55 3.10 -22.88
CA TYR A 27 28.71 3.97 -23.12
C TYR A 27 28.44 5.08 -24.12
N ASP A 28 27.57 4.87 -25.12
CA ASP A 28 27.33 5.81 -26.22
C ASP A 28 26.13 6.74 -25.95
N ASN A 29 25.49 6.65 -24.77
CA ASN A 29 24.35 7.51 -24.47
C ASN A 29 24.79 8.92 -24.05
N ALA A 30 23.97 9.91 -24.43
CA ALA A 30 24.14 11.30 -24.03
C ALA A 30 23.66 11.61 -22.60
N PHE A 31 23.13 10.58 -21.89
CA PHE A 31 22.53 10.71 -20.58
C PHE A 31 23.32 9.83 -19.58
N ASN A 32 23.25 10.16 -18.30
CA ASN A 32 23.73 9.27 -17.27
C ASN A 32 22.74 8.10 -17.06
N LEU A 33 22.83 7.07 -17.94
CA LEU A 33 21.92 5.94 -17.97
C LEU A 33 21.96 5.14 -16.66
N GLU A 34 23.13 5.01 -16.03
CA GLU A 34 23.28 4.32 -14.77
C GLU A 34 22.44 4.96 -13.67
N ASN A 35 22.52 6.28 -13.53
CA ASN A 35 21.71 7.01 -12.55
C ASN A 35 20.22 6.93 -12.86
N TYR A 36 19.84 6.95 -14.14
CA TYR A 36 18.45 6.72 -14.54
C TYR A 36 17.96 5.33 -14.12
N ILE A 37 18.76 4.28 -14.32
CA ILE A 37 18.43 2.90 -13.91
C ILE A 37 18.27 2.81 -12.38
N ILE A 38 19.16 3.44 -11.61
CA ILE A 38 19.05 3.46 -10.14
C ILE A 38 17.73 4.08 -9.70
N VAL A 39 17.33 5.20 -10.29
CA VAL A 39 16.05 5.87 -9.98
C VAL A 39 14.86 4.99 -10.35
N GLN A 40 14.89 4.32 -11.52
CA GLN A 40 13.81 3.41 -11.92
C GLN A 40 13.72 2.17 -11.02
N PHE A 41 14.85 1.64 -10.57
CA PHE A 41 14.88 0.54 -9.60
C PHE A 41 14.27 0.96 -8.26
N GLY A 42 14.61 2.16 -7.76
CA GLY A 42 13.99 2.69 -6.55
C GLY A 42 12.48 2.76 -6.65
N LYS A 43 11.95 3.25 -7.78
CA LYS A 43 10.49 3.28 -8.04
C LYS A 43 9.89 1.87 -8.13
N ALA A 44 10.55 0.95 -8.82
CA ALA A 44 10.06 -0.42 -8.98
C ALA A 44 10.00 -1.16 -7.63
N LEU A 45 11.02 -0.99 -6.78
CA LEU A 45 11.05 -1.56 -5.43
C LEU A 45 9.95 -0.95 -4.57
N ALA A 46 9.82 0.38 -4.53
CA ALA A 46 8.79 1.07 -3.76
C ALA A 46 7.37 0.65 -4.17
N ASN A 47 7.10 0.52 -5.47
CA ASN A 47 5.82 0.05 -5.98
C ASN A 47 5.52 -1.40 -5.56
N ALA A 48 6.53 -2.27 -5.59
CA ALA A 48 6.37 -3.65 -5.17
C ALA A 48 6.19 -3.79 -3.65
N GLU A 49 6.88 -2.95 -2.86
CA GLU A 49 6.66 -2.85 -1.41
C GLU A 49 5.24 -2.38 -1.09
N GLU A 50 4.77 -1.33 -1.76
CA GLU A 50 3.41 -0.79 -1.56
C GLU A 50 2.34 -1.84 -1.87
N ASP A 51 2.46 -2.55 -3.01
CA ASP A 51 1.55 -3.65 -3.33
C ASP A 51 1.60 -4.76 -2.27
N ALA A 52 2.80 -5.16 -1.83
CA ALA A 52 2.95 -6.21 -0.83
C ALA A 52 2.40 -5.81 0.55
N PHE A 53 2.56 -4.55 0.97
CA PHE A 53 2.02 -4.06 2.25
C PHE A 53 0.50 -3.87 2.22
N LEU A 54 -0.09 -3.71 1.05
CA LEU A 54 -1.55 -3.64 0.91
C LEU A 54 -2.17 -5.03 0.69
N ASN A 55 -1.62 -5.85 -0.22
CA ASN A 55 -2.24 -7.07 -0.73
C ASN A 55 -1.47 -8.37 -0.44
N GLY A 56 -0.32 -8.29 0.22
CA GLY A 56 0.49 -9.46 0.49
C GLY A 56 -0.23 -10.48 1.37
N ASN A 57 -0.01 -11.76 1.13
CA ASN A 57 -0.65 -12.87 1.85
C ASN A 57 0.27 -13.53 2.91
N GLY A 58 1.43 -12.94 3.21
CA GLY A 58 2.38 -13.46 4.20
C GLY A 58 3.18 -14.69 3.75
N THR A 59 2.98 -15.18 2.51
CA THR A 59 3.73 -16.32 1.99
C THR A 59 4.77 -15.86 0.98
N GLY A 60 6.04 -15.85 1.40
CA GLY A 60 7.15 -15.36 0.57
C GLY A 60 7.15 -13.84 0.34
N LYS A 61 6.25 -13.11 0.96
CA LYS A 61 6.07 -11.66 0.92
C LYS A 61 5.39 -11.16 2.19
N PRO A 62 5.42 -9.85 2.50
CA PRO A 62 4.73 -9.26 3.64
C PRO A 62 3.26 -9.64 3.74
N THR A 63 2.70 -9.52 4.95
CA THR A 63 1.25 -9.65 5.16
C THR A 63 0.61 -8.28 4.99
N GLY A 64 -0.23 -8.14 3.98
CA GLY A 64 -0.86 -6.88 3.61
C GLY A 64 -2.02 -6.49 4.54
N ILE A 65 -2.36 -5.20 4.48
CA ILE A 65 -3.48 -4.63 5.26
C ILE A 65 -4.80 -5.26 4.86
N PHE A 66 -5.01 -5.55 3.57
CA PHE A 66 -6.23 -6.15 3.04
C PHE A 66 -6.24 -7.69 3.06
N ASP A 67 -5.21 -8.34 3.62
CA ASP A 67 -5.18 -9.79 3.75
C ASP A 67 -6.30 -10.28 4.67
N GLY A 68 -6.97 -11.36 4.26
CA GLY A 68 -8.12 -11.89 4.99
C GLY A 68 -7.77 -12.60 6.30
N THR A 69 -6.50 -12.95 6.52
CA THR A 69 -6.06 -13.75 7.68
C THR A 69 -5.23 -12.94 8.66
N GLY A 70 -4.31 -12.12 8.15
CA GLY A 70 -3.35 -11.37 8.98
C GLY A 70 -3.46 -9.85 8.83
N GLY A 71 -4.36 -9.36 7.98
CA GLY A 71 -4.64 -7.96 7.77
C GLY A 71 -5.58 -7.34 8.79
N GLY A 72 -6.24 -6.25 8.41
CA GLY A 72 -7.23 -5.57 9.25
C GLY A 72 -8.50 -6.41 9.47
N HIS A 73 -9.28 -6.01 10.46
CA HIS A 73 -10.54 -6.66 10.78
C HIS A 73 -11.61 -6.38 9.72
N LEU A 74 -12.14 -7.42 9.08
CA LEU A 74 -13.23 -7.28 8.12
C LEU A 74 -14.52 -6.95 8.87
N LEU A 75 -14.99 -5.69 8.71
CA LEU A 75 -16.24 -5.25 9.32
C LEU A 75 -17.44 -5.86 8.61
N ASN A 76 -17.53 -5.67 7.30
CA ASN A 76 -18.61 -6.21 6.48
C ASN A 76 -18.18 -6.34 4.99
N THR A 77 -19.05 -7.01 4.23
CA THR A 77 -19.00 -7.05 2.77
C THR A 77 -20.34 -6.54 2.26
N LEU A 78 -20.34 -5.46 1.48
CA LEU A 78 -21.56 -4.85 0.97
C LEU A 78 -22.19 -5.73 -0.10
N ALA A 79 -23.48 -6.01 0.06
CA ALA A 79 -24.29 -6.72 -0.93
C ALA A 79 -24.88 -5.78 -2.00
N ALA A 80 -24.84 -4.47 -1.78
CA ALA A 80 -25.40 -3.42 -2.62
C ALA A 80 -24.36 -2.30 -2.87
N ALA A 81 -24.76 -1.31 -3.67
CA ALA A 81 -23.93 -0.13 -3.89
C ALA A 81 -23.63 0.61 -2.57
N LEU A 82 -22.43 1.17 -2.48
CA LEU A 82 -21.95 1.93 -1.32
C LEU A 82 -22.89 3.10 -0.98
N LYS A 83 -23.18 3.26 0.31
CA LYS A 83 -23.98 4.35 0.87
C LYS A 83 -23.18 5.16 1.89
N SER A 84 -23.69 6.35 2.22
CA SER A 84 -23.10 7.20 3.26
C SER A 84 -23.08 6.54 4.64
N ASP A 85 -24.14 5.77 4.96
CA ASP A 85 -24.25 5.07 6.24
C ASP A 85 -23.15 4.03 6.41
N ASP A 86 -22.78 3.34 5.33
CA ASP A 86 -21.69 2.36 5.35
C ASP A 86 -20.35 2.99 5.76
N MET A 87 -20.11 4.25 5.36
CA MET A 87 -18.91 4.98 5.77
C MET A 87 -18.96 5.39 7.26
N LEU A 88 -20.14 5.70 7.78
CA LEU A 88 -20.33 5.93 9.21
C LEU A 88 -20.09 4.64 10.00
N ASP A 89 -20.63 3.52 9.54
CA ASP A 89 -20.44 2.22 10.18
C ASP A 89 -18.96 1.83 10.21
N LEU A 90 -18.23 2.09 9.14
CA LEU A 90 -16.77 1.82 9.07
C LEU A 90 -16.00 2.67 10.10
N VAL A 91 -16.32 3.96 10.22
CA VAL A 91 -15.68 4.87 11.20
C VAL A 91 -16.02 4.49 12.62
N TYR A 92 -17.30 4.24 12.92
CA TYR A 92 -17.75 3.95 14.28
C TYR A 92 -17.53 2.50 14.69
N GLY A 93 -17.34 1.58 13.74
CA GLY A 93 -16.87 0.21 13.99
C GLY A 93 -15.45 0.16 14.56
N LEU A 94 -14.61 1.18 14.26
CA LEU A 94 -13.29 1.29 14.84
C LEU A 94 -13.39 1.80 16.29
N LYS A 95 -12.69 1.16 17.22
CA LYS A 95 -12.64 1.58 18.63
C LYS A 95 -12.04 2.99 18.78
N ARG A 96 -12.61 3.78 19.72
CA ARG A 96 -12.24 5.19 19.93
C ARG A 96 -10.74 5.47 20.07
N PRO A 97 -9.94 4.67 20.78
CA PRO A 97 -8.49 4.93 20.91
C PRO A 97 -7.76 5.03 19.57
N TYR A 98 -8.14 4.18 18.59
CA TYR A 98 -7.49 4.13 17.27
C TYR A 98 -7.97 5.23 16.32
N ARG A 99 -9.19 5.77 16.53
CA ARG A 99 -9.77 6.82 15.66
C ARG A 99 -8.98 8.13 15.67
N LYS A 100 -8.20 8.41 16.71
CA LYS A 100 -7.46 9.68 16.83
C LYS A 100 -6.45 9.90 15.69
N ASN A 101 -5.77 8.83 15.28
CA ASN A 101 -4.75 8.86 14.24
C ASN A 101 -5.18 8.10 12.98
N ALA A 102 -6.46 7.78 12.87
CA ALA A 102 -6.97 6.99 11.77
C ALA A 102 -7.03 7.79 10.47
N SER A 103 -6.82 7.11 9.36
CA SER A 103 -7.04 7.59 8.00
C SER A 103 -7.68 6.51 7.14
N PHE A 104 -8.24 6.92 6.02
CA PHE A 104 -8.73 5.99 5.00
C PHE A 104 -7.63 5.62 4.03
N ILE A 105 -7.58 4.36 3.62
CA ILE A 105 -6.82 3.89 2.46
C ILE A 105 -7.78 3.19 1.51
N MET A 106 -7.75 3.59 0.24
CA MET A 106 -8.57 3.02 -0.82
C MET A 106 -7.91 3.15 -2.19
N ASN A 107 -8.47 2.45 -3.16
CA ASN A 107 -8.05 2.61 -4.54
C ASN A 107 -8.52 3.96 -5.09
N ASP A 108 -7.68 4.59 -5.91
CA ASP A 108 -8.03 5.85 -6.58
C ASP A 108 -9.32 5.71 -7.43
N ALA A 109 -9.53 4.55 -8.04
CA ALA A 109 -10.76 4.25 -8.80
C ALA A 109 -12.03 4.16 -7.92
N THR A 110 -11.90 3.96 -6.61
CA THR A 110 -13.03 3.91 -5.66
C THR A 110 -13.47 5.30 -5.23
N LEU A 111 -12.57 6.27 -5.24
CA LEU A 111 -12.82 7.64 -4.81
C LEU A 111 -14.00 8.33 -5.53
N PRO A 112 -14.15 8.21 -6.87
CA PRO A 112 -15.30 8.80 -7.57
C PRO A 112 -16.65 8.28 -7.11
N SER A 113 -16.73 7.01 -6.68
CA SER A 113 -17.97 6.43 -6.17
C SER A 113 -18.40 7.10 -4.86
N LEU A 114 -17.44 7.37 -3.96
CA LEU A 114 -17.68 8.12 -2.73
C LEU A 114 -18.06 9.57 -2.99
N ARG A 115 -17.39 10.23 -3.93
CA ARG A 115 -17.69 11.63 -4.29
C ARG A 115 -19.07 11.82 -4.91
N LYS A 116 -19.63 10.78 -5.52
CA LYS A 116 -20.96 10.79 -6.13
C LYS A 116 -22.08 10.49 -5.14
N LEU A 117 -21.77 10.18 -3.86
CA LEU A 117 -22.80 9.96 -2.86
C LEU A 117 -23.60 11.25 -2.63
N LYS A 118 -24.92 11.09 -2.66
CA LYS A 118 -25.88 12.18 -2.49
C LYS A 118 -26.78 11.91 -1.29
N ASP A 119 -27.24 12.97 -0.67
CA ASP A 119 -28.30 12.91 0.32
C ASP A 119 -29.68 12.72 -0.32
N ASN A 120 -30.71 12.60 0.50
CA ASN A 120 -32.09 12.42 0.04
C ASN A 120 -32.63 13.63 -0.77
N ASN A 121 -31.96 14.78 -0.71
CA ASN A 121 -32.28 15.99 -1.45
C ASN A 121 -31.50 16.13 -2.76
N GLY A 122 -30.59 15.16 -3.04
CA GLY A 122 -29.75 15.15 -4.23
C GLY A 122 -28.47 15.99 -4.13
N ALA A 123 -28.17 16.54 -2.94
CA ALA A 123 -26.90 17.23 -2.70
C ALA A 123 -25.76 16.25 -2.45
N TYR A 124 -24.58 16.56 -2.95
CA TYR A 124 -23.39 15.74 -2.69
C TYR A 124 -23.00 15.85 -1.21
N ILE A 125 -22.83 14.70 -0.55
CA ILE A 125 -22.50 14.62 0.88
C ILE A 125 -21.05 15.00 1.11
N TRP A 126 -20.16 14.63 0.19
CA TRP A 126 -18.76 14.95 0.28
C TRP A 126 -18.40 16.20 -0.50
N GLN A 127 -17.85 17.16 0.21
CA GLN A 127 -17.27 18.36 -0.39
C GLN A 127 -15.75 18.17 -0.48
N PRO A 128 -15.17 18.18 -1.67
CA PRO A 128 -13.71 18.10 -1.83
C PRO A 128 -13.07 19.38 -1.23
N ALA A 129 -11.83 19.22 -0.71
CA ALA A 129 -11.05 20.39 -0.34
C ALA A 129 -10.71 21.20 -1.60
N TYR A 130 -11.19 22.44 -1.64
CA TYR A 130 -10.89 23.35 -2.75
C TYR A 130 -9.56 24.10 -2.58
N GLN A 131 -8.90 23.95 -1.44
CA GLN A 131 -7.60 24.57 -1.19
C GLN A 131 -6.48 23.65 -1.69
N ALA A 132 -5.60 24.20 -2.52
CA ALA A 132 -4.43 23.47 -3.01
C ALA A 132 -3.51 23.07 -1.84
N GLY A 133 -3.21 21.77 -1.73
CA GLY A 133 -2.34 21.22 -0.69
C GLY A 133 -3.06 20.62 0.54
N GLU A 134 -4.37 20.76 0.66
CA GLU A 134 -5.11 20.01 1.69
C GLU A 134 -5.51 18.62 1.18
N PRO A 135 -5.24 17.55 1.94
CA PRO A 135 -5.69 16.22 1.61
C PRO A 135 -7.22 16.14 1.66
N ASP A 136 -7.81 15.35 0.78
CA ASP A 136 -9.22 15.04 0.84
C ASP A 136 -9.59 14.44 2.20
N ARG A 137 -10.74 14.84 2.75
CA ARG A 137 -11.24 14.38 4.05
C ARG A 137 -12.64 13.81 3.93
N ILE A 138 -12.86 12.66 4.55
CA ILE A 138 -14.19 12.06 4.73
C ILE A 138 -14.47 12.00 6.23
N LEU A 139 -15.59 12.54 6.66
CA LEU A 139 -15.98 12.61 8.09
C LEU A 139 -14.87 13.22 8.99
N GLY A 140 -14.06 14.13 8.43
CA GLY A 140 -12.96 14.77 9.14
C GLY A 140 -11.63 13.99 9.12
N TYR A 141 -11.62 12.77 8.61
CA TYR A 141 -10.43 11.93 8.51
C TYR A 141 -9.77 12.04 7.14
N LYS A 142 -8.44 11.94 7.13
CA LYS A 142 -7.61 12.00 5.92
C LYS A 142 -7.89 10.80 5.02
N VAL A 143 -7.87 11.03 3.71
CA VAL A 143 -7.99 9.98 2.69
C VAL A 143 -6.67 9.86 1.95
N GLU A 144 -6.10 8.68 1.97
CA GLU A 144 -4.94 8.28 1.17
C GLU A 144 -5.41 7.35 0.06
N THR A 145 -4.98 7.63 -1.16
CA THR A 145 -5.28 6.77 -2.30
C THR A 145 -4.05 6.04 -2.77
N SER A 146 -4.21 4.78 -3.16
CA SER A 146 -3.17 3.97 -3.76
C SER A 146 -3.71 3.23 -4.97
N ALA A 147 -2.91 3.20 -6.04
CA ALA A 147 -3.24 2.42 -7.22
C ALA A 147 -3.24 0.90 -6.95
N TYR A 148 -2.51 0.47 -5.90
CA TYR A 148 -2.38 -0.94 -5.50
C TYR A 148 -3.44 -1.38 -4.50
N ALA A 149 -4.15 -0.48 -3.83
CA ALA A 149 -5.27 -0.87 -2.98
C ALA A 149 -6.33 -1.62 -3.80
N PRO A 150 -7.00 -2.65 -3.23
CA PRO A 150 -8.09 -3.35 -3.91
C PRO A 150 -9.20 -2.37 -4.31
N LYS A 151 -9.71 -2.50 -5.53
CA LYS A 151 -10.82 -1.65 -6.02
C LYS A 151 -12.12 -1.90 -5.26
N ASP A 152 -12.24 -3.09 -4.69
CA ASP A 152 -13.38 -3.54 -3.89
C ASP A 152 -13.14 -3.41 -2.38
N GLY A 153 -12.09 -2.70 -1.96
CA GLY A 153 -11.73 -2.57 -0.55
C GLY A 153 -11.57 -1.13 -0.09
N ILE A 154 -12.10 -0.82 1.09
CA ILE A 154 -11.82 0.41 1.83
C ILE A 154 -11.29 0.01 3.20
N ALA A 155 -10.13 0.51 3.58
CA ALA A 155 -9.56 0.35 4.91
C ALA A 155 -9.63 1.67 5.67
N PHE A 156 -9.96 1.60 6.96
CA PHE A 156 -9.96 2.74 7.87
C PHE A 156 -9.32 2.34 9.19
N GLY A 157 -8.29 3.03 9.62
CA GLY A 157 -7.61 2.68 10.86
C GLY A 157 -6.37 3.48 11.16
N ASP A 158 -5.75 3.14 12.28
CA ASP A 158 -4.44 3.65 12.71
C ASP A 158 -3.33 2.74 12.19
N TYR A 159 -2.67 3.17 11.15
CA TYR A 159 -1.60 2.39 10.50
C TYR A 159 -0.26 2.44 11.24
N SER A 160 -0.16 3.16 12.35
CA SER A 160 1.02 3.08 13.22
C SER A 160 1.22 1.68 13.84
N TYR A 161 0.17 0.86 13.83
CA TYR A 161 0.23 -0.54 14.23
C TYR A 161 0.68 -1.49 13.11
N TYR A 162 0.91 -1.00 11.90
CA TYR A 162 1.53 -1.78 10.84
C TYR A 162 3.05 -1.58 10.90
N ASN A 163 3.75 -2.64 11.31
CA ASN A 163 5.20 -2.58 11.48
C ASN A 163 5.90 -3.10 10.22
N ILE A 164 6.85 -2.31 9.74
CA ILE A 164 7.74 -2.67 8.62
C ILE A 164 9.12 -2.90 9.19
N GLY A 165 9.74 -4.01 8.82
CA GLY A 165 11.09 -4.38 9.22
C GLY A 165 12.01 -4.56 8.03
N ASP A 166 13.04 -3.74 7.91
CA ASP A 166 14.11 -3.91 6.94
C ASP A 166 15.24 -4.76 7.54
N ARG A 167 15.73 -5.73 6.78
CA ARG A 167 16.87 -6.56 7.20
C ARG A 167 18.07 -6.38 6.28
N GLY A 168 19.05 -5.67 6.75
CA GLY A 168 20.28 -5.33 6.00
C GLY A 168 20.09 -4.10 5.11
N ASN A 169 21.11 -3.78 4.34
CA ASN A 169 21.09 -2.62 3.47
C ASN A 169 20.50 -2.97 2.09
N ARG A 170 19.77 -2.02 1.52
CA ARG A 170 19.44 -2.02 0.09
C ARG A 170 20.74 -2.00 -0.70
N SER A 171 20.87 -2.86 -1.70
CA SER A 171 22.07 -2.97 -2.51
C SER A 171 21.77 -2.82 -3.99
N PHE A 172 22.57 -2.02 -4.66
CA PHE A 172 22.64 -1.93 -6.11
C PHE A 172 23.96 -2.50 -6.58
N LYS A 173 23.95 -3.36 -7.60
CA LYS A 173 25.15 -3.97 -8.18
C LYS A 173 25.06 -3.98 -9.69
N GLN A 174 26.17 -3.59 -10.32
CA GLN A 174 26.43 -3.82 -11.72
C GLN A 174 27.11 -5.18 -11.91
N LEU A 175 26.67 -5.95 -12.87
CA LEU A 175 27.15 -7.30 -13.19
C LEU A 175 27.79 -7.28 -14.58
N ASN A 176 29.09 -7.01 -14.62
CA ASN A 176 29.83 -6.83 -15.88
C ASN A 176 30.15 -8.16 -16.54
N GLU A 177 30.40 -9.22 -15.74
CA GLU A 177 30.91 -10.50 -16.25
C GLU A 177 29.79 -11.48 -16.65
N LEU A 178 28.65 -11.43 -15.94
CA LEU A 178 27.59 -12.44 -16.08
C LEU A 178 26.97 -12.49 -17.49
N PHE A 179 27.00 -11.39 -18.23
CA PHE A 179 26.40 -11.25 -19.55
C PHE A 179 27.39 -10.77 -20.62
N ALA A 180 28.71 -10.72 -20.30
CA ALA A 180 29.75 -10.21 -21.17
C ALA A 180 29.81 -10.95 -22.53
N GLY A 181 29.57 -12.27 -22.54
CA GLY A 181 29.53 -13.05 -23.76
C GLY A 181 28.45 -12.63 -24.78
N ASN A 182 27.45 -11.83 -24.33
CA ASN A 182 26.41 -11.32 -25.19
C ASN A 182 26.50 -9.77 -25.38
N GLY A 183 27.63 -9.16 -24.98
CA GLY A 183 27.80 -7.70 -25.06
C GLY A 183 26.79 -6.93 -24.18
N MET A 184 26.37 -7.49 -23.04
CA MET A 184 25.39 -6.92 -22.14
C MET A 184 25.95 -6.76 -20.74
N ILE A 185 25.50 -5.71 -20.05
CA ILE A 185 25.76 -5.44 -18.64
C ILE A 185 24.46 -5.58 -17.88
N GLY A 186 24.49 -6.32 -16.76
CA GLY A 186 23.37 -6.50 -15.87
C GLY A 186 23.39 -5.48 -14.73
N PHE A 187 22.24 -5.03 -14.31
CA PHE A 187 22.04 -4.26 -13.09
C PHE A 187 21.05 -4.99 -12.18
N VAL A 188 21.35 -5.07 -10.89
CA VAL A 188 20.49 -5.73 -9.90
C VAL A 188 20.40 -4.86 -8.66
N ALA A 189 19.17 -4.56 -8.24
CA ALA A 189 18.89 -4.03 -6.91
C ALA A 189 18.23 -5.10 -6.05
N LYS A 190 18.58 -5.14 -4.77
CA LYS A 190 18.08 -6.12 -3.79
C LYS A 190 17.81 -5.44 -2.46
N GLU A 191 16.74 -5.90 -1.81
CA GLU A 191 16.41 -5.57 -0.43
C GLU A 191 15.76 -6.76 0.27
N ARG A 192 15.63 -6.68 1.59
CA ARG A 192 14.89 -7.65 2.39
C ARG A 192 13.98 -6.89 3.32
N VAL A 193 12.69 -7.15 3.19
CA VAL A 193 11.66 -6.45 3.94
C VAL A 193 10.57 -7.43 4.37
N ASP A 194 9.94 -7.16 5.50
CA ASP A 194 8.68 -7.76 5.90
C ASP A 194 7.78 -6.68 6.51
N GLY A 195 6.48 -6.91 6.48
CA GLY A 195 5.48 -6.04 7.06
C GLY A 195 4.31 -6.83 7.60
N LYS A 196 3.86 -6.48 8.81
CA LYS A 196 2.70 -7.11 9.46
C LYS A 196 1.92 -6.11 10.29
N LEU A 197 0.61 -6.28 10.30
CA LEU A 197 -0.27 -5.59 11.23
C LEU A 197 -0.20 -6.28 12.59
N VAL A 198 0.36 -5.58 13.58
CA VAL A 198 0.54 -6.14 14.93
C VAL A 198 -0.80 -6.27 15.64
N LEU A 199 -1.71 -5.31 15.41
CA LEU A 199 -3.01 -5.26 16.07
C LEU A 199 -4.13 -5.15 15.01
N PRO A 200 -4.73 -6.28 14.59
CA PRO A 200 -5.78 -6.27 13.55
C PRO A 200 -6.98 -5.39 13.86
N GLU A 201 -7.35 -5.26 15.15
CA GLU A 201 -8.48 -4.40 15.56
C GLU A 201 -8.24 -2.89 15.39
N ALA A 202 -6.99 -2.46 15.13
CA ALA A 202 -6.66 -1.07 14.88
C ALA A 202 -7.03 -0.61 13.46
N VAL A 203 -7.34 -1.55 12.57
CA VAL A 203 -7.73 -1.29 11.18
C VAL A 203 -9.01 -2.06 10.86
N GLN A 204 -10.02 -1.35 10.36
CA GLN A 204 -11.27 -1.93 9.86
C GLN A 204 -11.25 -1.96 8.34
N ILE A 205 -11.76 -3.03 7.76
CA ILE A 205 -11.88 -3.20 6.31
C ILE A 205 -13.34 -3.39 5.95
N MET A 206 -13.76 -2.71 4.91
CA MET A 206 -15.05 -2.91 4.26
C MET A 206 -14.80 -3.37 2.83
N LYS A 207 -15.46 -4.46 2.41
CA LYS A 207 -15.45 -4.91 1.02
C LYS A 207 -16.68 -4.37 0.31
N LEU A 208 -16.45 -3.80 -0.86
CA LEU A 208 -17.49 -3.30 -1.74
C LEU A 208 -18.01 -4.44 -2.63
N LYS A 209 -19.24 -4.31 -3.09
CA LYS A 209 -19.76 -5.20 -4.13
C LYS A 209 -18.99 -4.92 -5.43
N VAL A 210 -18.41 -5.96 -5.99
CA VAL A 210 -17.86 -5.93 -7.36
C VAL A 210 -19.00 -6.26 -8.31
N ASP A 211 -19.30 -5.36 -9.25
CA ASP A 211 -20.25 -5.58 -10.35
C ASP A 211 -19.61 -6.40 -11.47
#